data_38677d20c8fd2d537fa5bb2d7df3dfcf
#
_entry.id   38677d20c8fd2d537fa5bb2d7df3dfcf
#
_cell.length_a   1.000
_cell.length_b   1.000
_cell.length_c   1.000
_cell.angle_alpha   90.00
_cell.angle_beta   90.00
_cell.angle_gamma   90.00
#
_symmetry.space_group_name_H-M   'P 1'
#
loop_
_entity.id
_entity.type
_entity.pdbx_description
1 polymer ?
#
loop_
_entity_poly.entity_id
_entity_poly.type
_entity_poly.pdbx_seq_one_letter_code
_entity_poly.pdbx_strand_id
1 'polypeptide(L)'
;MKTIITFFNVIILSSVLFAQLELSSEFYRYSDDNIYNSAVKVSDNIYNAALNGAYNFSSEKNMLQVYNQNSINYYQENLGTSSFLRKYGIADNLRISDENSLNLGINYSIKNNRDVFTILDFSQISAYGNYRHSFSEPDILTGGYIYYNNSFTNFSLFSHSVHKTFLRFNTSFETETSLILSCDLSAKLYPAAEGNPASEAYQLNLFTQVGQAIAENTGLSLYFQLRSNLSQTTRSFYYDNTLFYQDELFNDVFSNEGFETGISLSKLFSPTFGMKAELTYAKREYSMLPVFDYYGNIIASTRLDNQFGVGLEIQNDLSTYVSGLAAHFNWNYLLNISNDAFYKYDNQLFSIGLDYSF
;
A
#
# COMPACT_ATOMS: atom_id res chain seq x y z
N MET A 1 -36.32 14.55 -5.31
CA MET A 1 -35.95 13.36 -4.52
C MET A 1 -36.64 12.07 -4.98
N LYS A 2 -37.97 12.04 -5.15
CA LYS A 2 -38.68 10.83 -5.64
C LYS A 2 -38.23 10.37 -7.03
N THR A 3 -37.98 11.27 -7.96
CA THR A 3 -37.55 10.99 -9.35
C THR A 3 -36.16 10.35 -9.42
N ILE A 4 -35.22 10.77 -8.54
CA ILE A 4 -33.87 10.21 -8.44
C ILE A 4 -33.91 8.78 -7.89
N ILE A 5 -34.75 8.55 -6.89
CA ILE A 5 -34.95 7.21 -6.28
C ILE A 5 -35.58 6.25 -7.30
N THR A 6 -36.52 6.72 -8.13
CA THR A 6 -37.15 5.93 -9.20
C THR A 6 -36.14 5.61 -10.32
N PHE A 7 -35.28 6.55 -10.69
CA PHE A 7 -34.24 6.34 -11.70
C PHE A 7 -33.19 5.33 -11.21
N PHE A 8 -32.80 5.40 -9.93
CA PHE A 8 -31.89 4.43 -9.30
C PHE A 8 -32.50 3.02 -9.25
N ASN A 9 -33.80 2.90 -8.93
CA ASN A 9 -34.50 1.61 -8.91
C ASN A 9 -34.67 1.00 -10.33
N VAL A 10 -34.86 1.82 -11.35
CA VAL A 10 -34.97 1.34 -12.77
C VAL A 10 -33.62 0.84 -13.27
N ILE A 11 -32.51 1.51 -12.92
CA ILE A 11 -31.14 1.05 -13.26
C ILE A 11 -30.83 -0.28 -12.55
N ILE A 12 -31.19 -0.42 -11.27
CA ILE A 12 -30.99 -1.67 -10.49
C ILE A 12 -31.82 -2.82 -11.08
N LEU A 13 -33.06 -2.59 -11.51
CA LEU A 13 -33.93 -3.65 -12.04
C LEU A 13 -33.60 -4.10 -13.46
N SER A 14 -33.03 -3.21 -14.30
CA SER A 14 -32.64 -3.57 -15.66
C SER A 14 -31.26 -4.25 -15.75
N SER A 15 -30.44 -4.15 -14.72
CA SER A 15 -29.07 -4.69 -14.68
C SER A 15 -28.93 -6.04 -13.98
N VAL A 16 -29.99 -6.54 -13.33
CA VAL A 16 -29.99 -7.80 -12.56
C VAL A 16 -29.65 -9.04 -13.40
N LEU A 17 -29.73 -8.97 -14.72
CA LEU A 17 -29.43 -10.10 -15.60
C LEU A 17 -27.94 -10.29 -15.91
N PHE A 18 -27.07 -9.28 -15.65
CA PHE A 18 -25.63 -9.32 -15.97
C PHE A 18 -24.73 -8.72 -14.88
N ALA A 19 -25.26 -8.46 -13.69
CA ALA A 19 -24.53 -7.86 -12.61
C ALA A 19 -24.26 -8.87 -11.51
N GLN A 20 -23.03 -8.89 -11.01
CA GLN A 20 -22.61 -9.73 -9.91
C GLN A 20 -22.28 -8.85 -8.70
N LEU A 21 -22.95 -9.10 -7.59
CA LEU A 21 -22.63 -8.51 -6.28
C LEU A 21 -21.57 -9.37 -5.62
N GLU A 22 -20.45 -8.75 -5.27
CA GLU A 22 -19.37 -9.36 -4.49
C GLU A 22 -19.32 -8.66 -3.13
N LEU A 23 -19.31 -9.45 -2.09
CA LEU A 23 -19.14 -8.96 -0.72
C LEU A 23 -17.97 -9.70 -0.08
N SER A 24 -17.13 -8.98 0.66
CA SER A 24 -16.10 -9.60 1.48
C SER A 24 -15.96 -8.89 2.81
N SER A 25 -15.53 -9.63 3.81
CA SER A 25 -15.18 -9.10 5.11
C SER A 25 -13.84 -9.68 5.56
N GLU A 26 -13.07 -8.85 6.25
CA GLU A 26 -11.77 -9.19 6.78
C GLU A 26 -11.74 -8.84 8.26
N PHE A 27 -11.14 -9.69 9.05
CA PHE A 27 -10.91 -9.42 10.45
C PHE A 27 -9.50 -9.88 10.84
N TYR A 28 -8.69 -8.95 11.33
CA TYR A 28 -7.32 -9.21 11.76
C TYR A 28 -7.10 -8.69 13.18
N ARG A 29 -6.36 -9.46 13.96
CA ARG A 29 -5.76 -9.00 15.20
C ARG A 29 -4.25 -8.97 15.02
N TYR A 30 -3.66 -7.83 15.32
CA TYR A 30 -2.21 -7.62 15.35
C TYR A 30 -1.77 -7.48 16.79
N SER A 31 -0.59 -8.01 17.12
CA SER A 31 0.17 -7.68 18.31
C SER A 31 1.48 -7.08 17.84
N ASP A 32 1.65 -5.79 18.06
CA ASP A 32 2.79 -4.98 17.62
C ASP A 32 3.55 -4.51 18.86
N ASP A 33 4.84 -4.82 18.94
CA ASP A 33 5.66 -4.44 20.08
C ASP A 33 6.25 -3.03 19.95
N ASN A 34 6.07 -2.37 18.79
CA ASN A 34 6.58 -1.03 18.52
C ASN A 34 5.78 -0.28 17.42
N ILE A 35 4.54 0.09 17.72
CA ILE A 35 3.58 0.70 16.76
C ILE A 35 4.10 1.98 16.09
N TYR A 36 5.07 2.66 16.66
CA TYR A 36 5.66 3.89 16.11
C TYR A 36 7.02 3.67 15.44
N ASN A 37 7.53 2.45 15.41
CA ASN A 37 8.84 2.14 14.83
C ASN A 37 9.94 3.12 15.30
N SER A 38 10.05 3.30 16.61
CA SER A 38 10.94 4.24 17.27
C SER A 38 11.79 3.56 18.35
N ALA A 39 12.85 4.24 18.81
CA ALA A 39 13.70 3.74 19.88
C ALA A 39 12.95 3.57 21.21
N VAL A 40 11.89 4.34 21.42
CA VAL A 40 10.98 4.19 22.55
C VAL A 40 9.84 3.27 22.10
N LYS A 41 9.95 1.99 22.49
CA LYS A 41 8.96 0.99 22.15
C LYS A 41 7.61 1.27 22.81
N VAL A 42 6.58 1.32 21.99
CA VAL A 42 5.17 1.39 22.41
C VAL A 42 4.45 0.23 21.79
N SER A 43 4.03 -0.71 22.59
CA SER A 43 3.29 -1.90 22.13
C SER A 43 1.79 -1.67 22.13
N ASP A 44 1.06 -2.37 21.26
CA ASP A 44 -0.39 -2.41 21.26
C ASP A 44 -0.94 -3.70 20.62
N ASN A 45 -2.19 -4.02 20.96
CA ASN A 45 -3.03 -4.94 20.21
C ASN A 45 -3.95 -4.12 19.31
N ILE A 46 -3.87 -4.38 18.01
CA ILE A 46 -4.64 -3.65 16.99
C ILE A 46 -5.65 -4.62 16.39
N TYR A 47 -6.90 -4.20 16.37
CA TYR A 47 -7.98 -4.93 15.70
C TYR A 47 -8.32 -4.19 14.41
N ASN A 48 -8.17 -4.88 13.30
CA ASN A 48 -8.61 -4.39 12.00
C ASN A 48 -9.86 -5.15 11.57
N ALA A 49 -10.87 -4.43 11.14
CA ALA A 49 -12.04 -5.00 10.50
C ALA A 49 -12.31 -4.25 9.20
N ALA A 50 -12.55 -4.97 8.12
CA ALA A 50 -12.92 -4.40 6.84
C ALA A 50 -14.19 -5.04 6.29
N LEU A 51 -14.97 -4.24 5.57
CA LEU A 51 -16.15 -4.67 4.82
C LEU A 51 -16.09 -4.04 3.44
N ASN A 52 -16.04 -4.89 2.43
CA ASN A 52 -15.94 -4.49 1.04
C ASN A 52 -17.17 -4.97 0.27
N GLY A 53 -17.66 -4.14 -0.64
CA GLY A 53 -18.72 -4.48 -1.56
C GLY A 53 -18.39 -3.98 -2.94
N ALA A 54 -18.61 -4.81 -3.95
CA ALA A 54 -18.47 -4.44 -5.35
C ALA A 54 -19.68 -4.92 -6.15
N TYR A 55 -20.06 -4.14 -7.12
CA TYR A 55 -21.11 -4.48 -8.07
C TYR A 55 -20.54 -4.42 -9.48
N ASN A 56 -20.48 -5.58 -10.13
CA ASN A 56 -19.86 -5.75 -11.42
C ASN A 56 -20.92 -5.80 -12.53
N PHE A 57 -20.74 -4.98 -13.54
CA PHE A 57 -21.50 -4.98 -14.79
C PHE A 57 -20.59 -5.52 -15.89
N SER A 58 -20.82 -6.76 -16.31
CA SER A 58 -19.97 -7.41 -17.29
C SER A 58 -20.65 -7.49 -18.64
N SER A 59 -19.87 -7.25 -19.69
CA SER A 59 -20.21 -7.53 -21.09
C SER A 59 -19.06 -8.29 -21.73
N GLU A 60 -19.18 -8.68 -22.99
CA GLU A 60 -18.10 -9.38 -23.72
C GLU A 60 -16.77 -8.63 -23.75
N LYS A 61 -16.81 -7.29 -23.74
CA LYS A 61 -15.62 -6.44 -23.91
C LYS A 61 -15.38 -5.49 -22.75
N ASN A 62 -16.29 -5.43 -21.78
CA ASN A 62 -16.23 -4.43 -20.73
C ASN A 62 -16.67 -5.02 -19.40
N MET A 63 -15.94 -4.67 -18.33
CA MET A 63 -16.31 -4.96 -16.95
C MET A 63 -16.23 -3.66 -16.14
N LEU A 64 -17.39 -3.03 -15.95
CA LEU A 64 -17.55 -1.87 -15.10
C LEU A 64 -17.82 -2.32 -13.66
N GLN A 65 -17.04 -1.85 -12.72
CA GLN A 65 -17.18 -2.13 -11.30
C GLN A 65 -17.48 -0.83 -10.54
N VAL A 66 -18.48 -0.86 -9.69
CA VAL A 66 -18.73 0.16 -8.65
C VAL A 66 -18.47 -0.48 -7.31
N TYR A 67 -17.59 0.11 -6.48
CA TYR A 67 -17.18 -0.51 -5.24
C TYR A 67 -17.15 0.46 -4.06
N ASN A 68 -17.26 -0.14 -2.88
CA ASN A 68 -17.13 0.50 -1.58
C ASN A 68 -16.25 -0.36 -0.69
N GLN A 69 -15.29 0.26 -0.01
CA GLN A 69 -14.39 -0.38 0.95
C GLN A 69 -14.37 0.43 2.24
N ASN A 70 -14.60 -0.24 3.36
CA ASN A 70 -14.57 0.40 4.68
C ASN A 70 -13.65 -0.42 5.58
N SER A 71 -12.78 0.24 6.33
CA SER A 71 -11.96 -0.42 7.32
C SER A 71 -11.79 0.43 8.58
N ILE A 72 -11.69 -0.24 9.69
CA ILE A 72 -11.41 0.34 11.00
C ILE A 72 -10.14 -0.28 11.56
N ASN A 73 -9.24 0.55 12.07
CA ASN A 73 -8.13 0.14 12.90
C ASN A 73 -8.41 0.61 14.33
N TYR A 74 -8.58 -0.31 15.25
CA TYR A 74 -8.82 -0.03 16.65
C TYR A 74 -7.61 -0.45 17.48
N TYR A 75 -6.97 0.51 18.14
CA TYR A 75 -5.84 0.31 19.04
C TYR A 75 -6.38 0.16 20.46
N GLN A 76 -5.99 -0.92 21.13
CA GLN A 76 -6.56 -1.26 22.43
C GLN A 76 -6.10 -0.31 23.54
N GLU A 77 -4.82 0.03 23.59
CA GLU A 77 -4.21 0.86 24.63
C GLU A 77 -4.01 2.31 24.13
N ASN A 78 -3.58 2.49 22.88
CA ASN A 78 -3.35 3.80 22.27
C ASN A 78 -4.57 4.21 21.44
N LEU A 79 -5.73 4.34 22.08
CA LEU A 79 -7.03 4.60 21.44
C LEU A 79 -7.00 5.80 20.48
N GLY A 80 -6.23 6.83 20.78
CA GLY A 80 -6.10 8.01 19.94
C GLY A 80 -5.56 7.72 18.54
N THR A 81 -4.77 6.66 18.36
CA THR A 81 -4.20 6.22 17.08
C THR A 81 -5.24 5.51 16.19
N SER A 82 -6.41 5.15 16.76
CA SER A 82 -7.47 4.47 16.03
C SER A 82 -7.99 5.31 14.87
N SER A 83 -8.31 4.65 13.76
CA SER A 83 -8.74 5.33 12.53
C SER A 83 -9.81 4.55 11.78
N PHE A 84 -10.58 5.28 10.96
CA PHE A 84 -11.57 4.74 10.05
C PHE A 84 -11.30 5.24 8.64
N LEU A 85 -11.24 4.32 7.67
CA LEU A 85 -11.06 4.60 6.26
C LEU A 85 -12.31 4.17 5.48
N ARG A 86 -12.80 5.06 4.63
CA ARG A 86 -13.85 4.78 3.64
C ARG A 86 -13.33 5.08 2.26
N LYS A 87 -13.63 4.21 1.31
CA LYS A 87 -13.27 4.38 -0.10
C LYS A 87 -14.44 3.98 -0.99
N TYR A 88 -14.75 4.83 -1.93
CA TYR A 88 -15.78 4.63 -2.96
C TYR A 88 -15.12 4.78 -4.31
N GLY A 89 -15.42 3.90 -5.25
CA GLY A 89 -14.79 4.00 -6.56
C GLY A 89 -15.60 3.37 -7.68
N ILE A 90 -15.16 3.73 -8.87
CA ILE A 90 -15.61 3.16 -10.13
C ILE A 90 -14.36 2.76 -10.91
N ALA A 91 -14.35 1.55 -11.43
CA ALA A 91 -13.30 1.02 -12.27
C ALA A 91 -13.90 0.39 -13.51
N ASP A 92 -13.23 0.51 -14.64
CA ASP A 92 -13.64 -0.04 -15.91
C ASP A 92 -12.48 -0.76 -16.59
N ASN A 93 -12.68 -2.01 -16.96
CA ASN A 93 -11.74 -2.81 -17.73
C ASN A 93 -12.30 -3.05 -19.13
N LEU A 94 -11.69 -2.40 -20.11
CA LEU A 94 -12.05 -2.45 -21.52
C LEU A 94 -11.13 -3.42 -22.25
N ARG A 95 -11.64 -4.52 -22.75
CA ARG A 95 -10.94 -5.42 -23.68
C ARG A 95 -11.03 -4.85 -25.08
N ILE A 96 -9.92 -4.28 -25.57
CA ILE A 96 -9.82 -3.67 -26.91
C ILE A 96 -9.64 -4.77 -27.95
N SER A 97 -8.79 -5.76 -27.66
CA SER A 97 -8.58 -6.98 -28.44
C SER A 97 -8.18 -8.13 -27.50
N ASP A 98 -7.87 -9.30 -28.04
CA ASP A 98 -7.39 -10.43 -27.25
C ASP A 98 -6.04 -10.13 -26.58
N GLU A 99 -5.23 -9.29 -27.22
CA GLU A 99 -3.91 -8.89 -26.75
C GLU A 99 -3.91 -7.59 -25.93
N ASN A 100 -4.97 -6.77 -26.03
CA ASN A 100 -4.97 -5.40 -25.55
C ASN A 100 -6.13 -5.11 -24.60
N SER A 101 -5.82 -4.54 -23.45
CA SER A 101 -6.83 -4.02 -22.52
C SER A 101 -6.46 -2.66 -21.96
N LEU A 102 -7.48 -1.86 -21.65
CA LEU A 102 -7.38 -0.58 -20.98
C LEU A 102 -8.14 -0.65 -19.66
N ASN A 103 -7.49 -0.30 -18.58
CA ASN A 103 -8.09 -0.26 -17.25
C ASN A 103 -8.08 1.17 -16.74
N LEU A 104 -9.25 1.70 -16.41
CA LEU A 104 -9.48 3.06 -15.96
C LEU A 104 -10.17 3.03 -14.61
N GLY A 105 -9.89 3.99 -13.74
CA GLY A 105 -10.64 4.10 -12.49
C GLY A 105 -10.47 5.43 -11.81
N ILE A 106 -11.48 5.74 -11.00
CA ILE A 106 -11.50 6.89 -10.11
C ILE A 106 -12.04 6.45 -8.76
N ASN A 107 -11.46 6.94 -7.69
CA ASN A 107 -11.98 6.72 -6.35
C ASN A 107 -11.83 7.95 -5.46
N TYR A 108 -12.67 7.97 -4.44
CA TYR A 108 -12.65 8.95 -3.36
C TYR A 108 -12.52 8.22 -2.03
N SER A 109 -11.53 8.62 -1.23
CA SER A 109 -11.27 8.05 0.09
C SER A 109 -11.34 9.13 1.16
N ILE A 110 -11.79 8.75 2.35
CA ILE A 110 -11.78 9.61 3.55
C ILE A 110 -11.16 8.79 4.67
N LYS A 111 -10.12 9.34 5.30
CA LYS A 111 -9.56 8.79 6.53
C LYS A 111 -9.86 9.74 7.68
N ASN A 112 -10.44 9.20 8.73
CA ASN A 112 -10.68 9.90 9.99
C ASN A 112 -9.89 9.20 11.09
N ASN A 113 -9.11 9.95 11.82
CA ASN A 113 -8.36 9.51 12.98
C ASN A 113 -9.06 10.01 14.25
N ARG A 114 -8.63 9.52 15.39
CA ARG A 114 -9.21 9.87 16.68
C ARG A 114 -8.34 10.86 17.44
N ASP A 115 -8.95 11.62 18.34
CA ASP A 115 -8.33 12.52 19.33
C ASP A 115 -7.26 13.46 18.70
N VAL A 116 -6.04 13.44 19.21
CA VAL A 116 -4.94 14.31 18.76
C VAL A 116 -4.47 14.00 17.34
N PHE A 117 -4.74 12.80 16.83
CA PHE A 117 -4.35 12.40 15.48
C PHE A 117 -5.32 12.88 14.38
N THR A 118 -6.37 13.62 14.73
CA THR A 118 -7.26 14.26 13.75
C THR A 118 -6.53 15.23 12.82
N ILE A 119 -5.34 15.71 13.18
CA ILE A 119 -4.48 16.48 12.29
C ILE A 119 -4.09 15.70 11.03
N LEU A 120 -4.12 14.36 11.10
CA LEU A 120 -3.82 13.44 10.01
C LEU A 120 -5.07 13.03 9.21
N ASP A 121 -6.22 13.64 9.48
CA ASP A 121 -7.44 13.41 8.71
C ASP A 121 -7.28 13.95 7.30
N PHE A 122 -7.61 13.13 6.33
CA PHE A 122 -7.55 13.54 4.94
C PHE A 122 -8.70 12.97 4.10
N SER A 123 -8.98 13.68 3.01
CA SER A 123 -9.70 13.15 1.86
C SER A 123 -8.75 13.01 0.67
N GLN A 124 -8.95 11.96 -0.12
CA GLN A 124 -8.14 11.69 -1.31
C GLN A 124 -9.05 11.44 -2.51
N ILE A 125 -8.77 12.13 -3.60
CA ILE A 125 -9.26 11.75 -4.93
C ILE A 125 -8.12 11.06 -5.65
N SER A 126 -8.37 9.88 -6.22
CA SER A 126 -7.41 9.14 -7.03
C SER A 126 -8.02 8.78 -8.37
N ALA A 127 -7.26 8.94 -9.45
CA ALA A 127 -7.61 8.50 -10.79
C ALA A 127 -6.43 7.74 -11.40
N TYR A 128 -6.71 6.71 -12.17
CA TYR A 128 -5.68 5.96 -12.86
C TYR A 128 -6.14 5.48 -14.23
N GLY A 129 -5.17 5.28 -15.10
CA GLY A 129 -5.35 4.63 -16.37
C GLY A 129 -4.12 3.80 -16.71
N ASN A 130 -4.31 2.55 -17.12
CA ASN A 130 -3.22 1.72 -17.61
C ASN A 130 -3.65 0.92 -18.84
N TYR A 131 -2.70 0.76 -19.75
CA TYR A 131 -2.81 -0.03 -20.94
C TYR A 131 -1.95 -1.27 -20.80
N ARG A 132 -2.52 -2.42 -21.09
CA ARG A 132 -1.85 -3.72 -21.08
C ARG A 132 -1.81 -4.27 -22.51
N HIS A 133 -0.62 -4.69 -22.92
CA HIS A 133 -0.38 -5.41 -24.17
C HIS A 133 0.27 -6.76 -23.89
N SER A 134 -0.29 -7.83 -24.46
CA SER A 134 0.28 -9.18 -24.45
C SER A 134 0.90 -9.44 -25.83
N PHE A 135 2.23 -9.57 -25.90
CA PHE A 135 2.93 -9.90 -27.15
C PHE A 135 2.74 -11.37 -27.52
N SER A 136 2.77 -12.21 -26.51
CA SER A 136 2.52 -13.65 -26.49
C SER A 136 2.21 -14.02 -25.06
N GLU A 137 1.60 -15.16 -24.80
CA GLU A 137 1.64 -15.71 -23.45
C GLU A 137 3.02 -16.33 -23.25
N PRO A 138 3.80 -15.89 -22.24
CA PRO A 138 3.47 -15.07 -21.05
C PRO A 138 3.95 -13.61 -21.06
N ASP A 139 4.31 -13.02 -22.21
CA ASP A 139 4.97 -11.72 -22.30
C ASP A 139 3.97 -10.57 -22.26
N ILE A 140 3.96 -9.83 -21.16
CA ILE A 140 2.99 -8.77 -20.91
C ILE A 140 3.70 -7.46 -20.59
N LEU A 141 3.36 -6.41 -21.34
CA LEU A 141 3.76 -5.04 -21.05
C LEU A 141 2.56 -4.25 -20.53
N THR A 142 2.71 -3.59 -19.40
CA THR A 142 1.71 -2.68 -18.84
C THR A 142 2.34 -1.32 -18.62
N GLY A 143 1.75 -0.27 -19.20
CA GLY A 143 2.13 1.12 -18.97
C GLY A 143 0.95 1.93 -18.48
N GLY A 144 1.18 2.89 -17.60
CA GLY A 144 0.08 3.65 -17.04
C GLY A 144 0.47 4.91 -16.32
N TYR A 145 -0.59 5.58 -15.84
CA TYR A 145 -0.51 6.80 -15.08
C TYR A 145 -1.47 6.73 -13.90
N ILE A 146 -1.01 7.22 -12.75
CA ILE A 146 -1.78 7.33 -11.52
C ILE A 146 -1.67 8.76 -11.01
N TYR A 147 -2.80 9.34 -10.68
CA TYR A 147 -2.93 10.63 -10.02
C TYR A 147 -3.64 10.45 -8.69
N TYR A 148 -3.16 11.08 -7.64
CA TYR A 148 -3.94 11.28 -6.43
C TYR A 148 -3.66 12.64 -5.80
N ASN A 149 -4.70 13.18 -5.16
CA ASN A 149 -4.65 14.43 -4.41
C ASN A 149 -5.12 14.16 -2.98
N ASN A 150 -4.22 14.39 -2.04
CA ASN A 150 -4.48 14.32 -0.61
C ASN A 150 -4.79 15.72 -0.09
N SER A 151 -5.96 15.88 0.50
CA SER A 151 -6.38 17.13 1.14
C SER A 151 -6.54 16.89 2.64
N PHE A 152 -5.65 17.45 3.44
CA PHE A 152 -5.68 17.36 4.90
C PHE A 152 -6.59 18.43 5.47
N THR A 153 -7.68 18.02 6.11
CA THR A 153 -8.75 18.91 6.57
C THR A 153 -8.28 19.83 7.70
N ASN A 154 -7.53 19.28 8.65
CA ASN A 154 -7.11 19.98 9.85
C ASN A 154 -5.68 20.54 9.75
N PHE A 155 -4.94 20.21 8.69
CA PHE A 155 -3.57 20.66 8.49
C PHE A 155 -3.21 20.80 7.01
N SER A 156 -3.64 21.90 6.40
CA SER A 156 -3.53 22.14 4.95
C SER A 156 -2.08 22.11 4.43
N LEU A 157 -1.10 22.36 5.30
CA LEU A 157 0.32 22.31 4.99
C LEU A 157 0.75 20.95 4.40
N PHE A 158 0.10 19.87 4.80
CA PHE A 158 0.40 18.51 4.32
C PHE A 158 -0.31 18.13 3.02
N SER A 159 -1.24 18.97 2.57
CA SER A 159 -1.97 18.72 1.33
C SER A 159 -1.02 18.71 0.13
N HIS A 160 -1.16 17.69 -0.72
CA HIS A 160 -0.30 17.51 -1.89
C HIS A 160 -0.99 16.67 -2.94
N SER A 161 -0.50 16.78 -4.18
CA SER A 161 -0.84 15.85 -5.24
C SER A 161 0.36 15.00 -5.65
N VAL A 162 0.09 13.79 -6.13
CA VAL A 162 1.11 12.90 -6.70
C VAL A 162 0.71 12.49 -8.10
N HIS A 163 1.66 12.58 -9.00
CA HIS A 163 1.61 12.13 -10.38
C HIS A 163 2.63 11.01 -10.54
N LYS A 164 2.19 9.84 -11.01
CA LYS A 164 3.07 8.68 -11.20
C LYS A 164 2.82 8.09 -12.57
N THR A 165 3.87 7.96 -13.37
CA THR A 165 3.89 7.15 -14.56
C THR A 165 4.67 5.87 -14.30
N PHE A 166 4.26 4.77 -14.91
CA PHE A 166 4.96 3.51 -14.75
C PHE A 166 4.97 2.69 -16.02
N LEU A 167 5.97 1.82 -16.12
CA LEU A 167 6.08 0.78 -17.12
C LEU A 167 6.47 -0.51 -16.43
N ARG A 168 5.78 -1.61 -16.73
CA ARG A 168 6.02 -2.93 -16.15
C ARG A 168 6.01 -3.99 -17.23
N PHE A 169 7.05 -4.80 -17.26
CA PHE A 169 7.16 -5.97 -18.13
C PHE A 169 7.18 -7.24 -17.27
N ASN A 170 6.33 -8.20 -17.62
CA ASN A 170 6.29 -9.51 -17.00
C ASN A 170 6.48 -10.57 -18.09
N THR A 171 7.31 -11.55 -17.81
CA THR A 171 7.52 -12.72 -18.67
C THR A 171 7.77 -13.98 -17.84
N SER A 172 7.57 -15.14 -18.42
CA SER A 172 7.99 -16.41 -17.85
C SER A 172 8.56 -17.32 -18.94
N PHE A 173 9.51 -18.14 -18.56
CA PHE A 173 10.28 -19.00 -19.43
C PHE A 173 9.86 -20.46 -19.24
N GLU A 174 10.11 -21.31 -20.23
CA GLU A 174 9.84 -22.75 -20.16
C GLU A 174 10.59 -23.47 -19.00
N THR A 175 11.62 -22.81 -18.48
CA THR A 175 12.37 -23.26 -17.28
C THR A 175 11.63 -23.02 -15.98
N GLU A 176 10.34 -22.63 -16.03
CA GLU A 176 9.54 -22.25 -14.85
C GLU A 176 10.14 -21.04 -14.09
N THR A 177 10.90 -20.20 -14.81
CA THR A 177 11.46 -18.95 -14.31
C THR A 177 10.53 -17.81 -14.71
N SER A 178 10.15 -16.94 -13.78
CA SER A 178 9.42 -15.70 -14.05
C SER A 178 10.31 -14.49 -13.84
N LEU A 179 10.11 -13.44 -14.64
CA LEU A 179 10.81 -12.16 -14.54
C LEU A 179 9.80 -11.03 -14.54
N ILE A 180 9.95 -10.11 -13.59
CA ILE A 180 9.21 -8.85 -13.51
C ILE A 180 10.22 -7.71 -13.53
N LEU A 181 10.03 -6.76 -14.43
CA LEU A 181 10.76 -5.49 -14.49
C LEU A 181 9.77 -4.34 -14.36
N SER A 182 10.03 -3.35 -13.52
CA SER A 182 9.21 -2.14 -13.41
C SER A 182 10.08 -0.90 -13.28
N CYS A 183 9.62 0.19 -13.89
CA CYS A 183 10.19 1.53 -13.79
C CYS A 183 9.06 2.51 -13.51
N ASP A 184 9.16 3.26 -12.40
CA ASP A 184 8.19 4.27 -12.02
C ASP A 184 8.88 5.64 -11.94
N LEU A 185 8.25 6.67 -12.52
CA LEU A 185 8.62 8.07 -12.33
C LEU A 185 7.47 8.78 -11.63
N SER A 186 7.75 9.38 -10.50
CA SER A 186 6.76 10.02 -9.64
C SER A 186 7.13 11.47 -9.35
N ALA A 187 6.12 12.35 -9.30
CA ALA A 187 6.22 13.74 -8.88
C ALA A 187 5.23 13.99 -7.74
N LYS A 188 5.70 14.54 -6.62
CA LYS A 188 4.87 15.00 -5.50
C LYS A 188 4.90 16.52 -5.47
N LEU A 189 3.72 17.14 -5.54
CA LEU A 189 3.56 18.58 -5.67
C LEU A 189 2.81 19.13 -4.46
N TYR A 190 3.43 20.07 -3.77
CA TYR A 190 2.84 20.77 -2.65
C TYR A 190 2.38 22.17 -3.08
N PRO A 191 1.10 22.53 -2.89
CA PRO A 191 0.65 23.91 -3.09
C PRO A 191 1.27 24.85 -2.05
N ALA A 192 1.32 26.14 -2.33
CA ALA A 192 1.68 27.15 -1.32
C ALA A 192 0.66 27.11 -0.17
N ALA A 193 1.13 27.05 1.07
CA ALA A 193 0.29 26.99 2.25
C ALA A 193 1.02 27.51 3.50
N GLU A 194 0.33 28.27 4.36
CA GLU A 194 0.80 28.69 5.69
C GLU A 194 2.20 29.33 5.69
N GLY A 195 2.47 30.19 4.70
CA GLY A 195 3.77 30.87 4.57
C GLY A 195 4.86 30.03 3.89
N ASN A 196 4.60 28.76 3.59
CA ASN A 196 5.49 27.93 2.79
C ASN A 196 5.20 28.09 1.30
N PRO A 197 6.21 28.31 0.45
CA PRO A 197 6.03 28.37 -1.01
C PRO A 197 5.60 27.00 -1.56
N ALA A 198 5.08 26.99 -2.78
CA ALA A 198 4.90 25.76 -3.52
C ALA A 198 6.25 25.05 -3.70
N SER A 199 6.23 23.73 -3.60
CA SER A 199 7.44 22.91 -3.72
C SER A 199 7.13 21.56 -4.34
N GLU A 200 8.16 20.89 -4.85
CA GLU A 200 8.03 19.64 -5.60
C GLU A 200 9.16 18.67 -5.27
N ALA A 201 8.84 17.37 -5.32
CA ALA A 201 9.80 16.28 -5.23
C ALA A 201 9.61 15.31 -6.39
N TYR A 202 10.70 14.82 -6.95
CA TYR A 202 10.70 13.85 -8.04
C TYR A 202 11.47 12.61 -7.64
N GLN A 203 10.95 11.44 -7.98
CA GLN A 203 11.55 10.15 -7.62
C GLN A 203 11.46 9.16 -8.78
N LEU A 204 12.56 8.47 -9.02
CA LEU A 204 12.67 7.30 -9.88
C LEU A 204 12.72 6.04 -9.01
N ASN A 205 11.90 5.04 -9.34
CA ASN A 205 11.92 3.73 -8.71
C ASN A 205 12.08 2.66 -9.78
N LEU A 206 13.09 1.80 -9.62
CA LEU A 206 13.34 0.65 -10.47
C LEU A 206 13.15 -0.61 -9.64
N PHE A 207 12.42 -1.57 -10.18
CA PHE A 207 12.14 -2.85 -9.51
C PHE A 207 12.39 -4.01 -10.47
N THR A 208 13.05 -5.04 -9.97
CA THR A 208 13.20 -6.32 -10.66
C THR A 208 12.92 -7.47 -9.70
N GLN A 209 12.26 -8.51 -10.20
CA GLN A 209 12.03 -9.73 -9.45
C GLN A 209 12.20 -10.94 -10.37
N VAL A 210 12.91 -11.94 -9.87
CA VAL A 210 13.04 -13.25 -10.51
C VAL A 210 12.42 -14.28 -9.59
N GLY A 211 11.52 -15.09 -10.13
CA GLY A 211 10.91 -16.23 -9.46
C GLY A 211 11.32 -17.52 -10.16
N GLN A 212 11.60 -18.58 -9.41
CA GLN A 212 11.95 -19.90 -9.92
C GLN A 212 11.19 -20.99 -9.19
N ALA A 213 10.51 -21.88 -9.90
CA ALA A 213 10.05 -23.13 -9.33
C ALA A 213 11.27 -24.04 -9.12
N ILE A 214 11.51 -24.44 -7.87
CA ILE A 214 12.69 -25.24 -7.49
C ILE A 214 12.33 -26.72 -7.18
N ALA A 215 11.06 -26.96 -6.93
CA ALA A 215 10.47 -28.29 -6.78
C ALA A 215 8.95 -28.18 -6.96
N GLU A 216 8.27 -29.32 -7.00
CA GLU A 216 6.81 -29.34 -7.02
C GLU A 216 6.21 -28.52 -5.87
N ASN A 217 5.33 -27.58 -6.20
CA ASN A 217 4.67 -26.69 -5.24
C ASN A 217 5.65 -25.85 -4.38
N THR A 218 6.88 -25.61 -4.86
CA THR A 218 7.90 -24.86 -4.11
C THR A 218 8.55 -23.84 -5.04
N GLY A 219 8.44 -22.55 -4.69
CA GLY A 219 9.01 -21.44 -5.43
C GLY A 219 10.02 -20.65 -4.60
N LEU A 220 11.10 -20.24 -5.25
CA LEU A 220 12.07 -19.28 -4.73
C LEU A 220 11.91 -17.97 -5.50
N SER A 221 11.91 -16.84 -4.81
CA SER A 221 11.87 -15.52 -5.45
C SER A 221 12.96 -14.62 -4.88
N LEU A 222 13.60 -13.85 -5.75
CA LEU A 222 14.56 -12.83 -5.42
C LEU A 222 14.09 -11.51 -6.01
N TYR A 223 14.09 -10.41 -5.24
CA TYR A 223 13.82 -9.09 -5.76
C TYR A 223 14.89 -8.06 -5.40
N PHE A 224 14.96 -7.03 -6.22
CA PHE A 224 15.77 -5.85 -6.01
C PHE A 224 14.97 -4.61 -6.41
N GLN A 225 14.98 -3.60 -5.54
CA GLN A 225 14.38 -2.29 -5.76
C GLN A 225 15.42 -1.21 -5.55
N LEU A 226 15.51 -0.27 -6.49
CA LEU A 226 16.32 0.94 -6.37
C LEU A 226 15.41 2.15 -6.40
N ARG A 227 15.59 3.04 -5.42
CA ARG A 227 14.87 4.31 -5.31
C ARG A 227 15.87 5.45 -5.35
N SER A 228 15.68 6.41 -6.26
CA SER A 228 16.51 7.59 -6.40
C SER A 228 15.66 8.85 -6.43
N ASN A 229 15.99 9.81 -5.58
CA ASN A 229 15.33 11.10 -5.55
C ASN A 229 16.03 12.04 -6.54
N LEU A 230 15.32 12.45 -7.58
CA LEU A 230 15.81 13.41 -8.59
C LEU A 230 15.73 14.84 -8.05
N SER A 231 14.77 15.12 -7.20
CA SER A 231 14.70 16.27 -6.32
C SER A 231 13.95 15.91 -5.04
N GLN A 232 14.25 16.60 -3.96
CA GLN A 232 13.63 16.38 -2.66
C GLN A 232 13.05 17.66 -2.10
N THR A 233 11.95 17.53 -1.41
CA THR A 233 11.37 18.57 -0.55
C THR A 233 10.67 17.90 0.61
N THR A 234 10.78 18.48 1.79
CA THR A 234 10.02 18.06 2.96
C THR A 234 9.32 19.25 3.56
N ARG A 235 8.22 19.00 4.26
CA ARG A 235 7.51 20.01 5.03
C ARG A 235 7.62 19.69 6.50
N SER A 236 7.83 20.72 7.30
CA SER A 236 7.94 20.61 8.74
C SER A 236 7.07 21.66 9.42
N PHE A 237 6.69 21.39 10.65
CA PHE A 237 5.95 22.31 11.51
C PHE A 237 6.38 22.14 12.96
N TYR A 238 6.15 23.18 13.74
CA TYR A 238 6.36 23.15 15.19
C TYR A 238 5.04 22.88 15.90
N TYR A 239 5.06 21.90 16.79
CA TYR A 239 3.98 21.63 17.72
C TYR A 239 4.57 21.46 19.13
N ASP A 240 4.10 22.27 20.06
CA ASP A 240 4.61 22.30 21.46
C ASP A 240 6.15 22.33 21.55
N ASN A 241 6.76 23.26 20.79
CA ASN A 241 8.22 23.44 20.65
C ASN A 241 8.99 22.23 20.06
N THR A 242 8.29 21.22 19.56
CA THR A 242 8.89 20.07 18.87
C THR A 242 8.74 20.25 17.37
N LEU A 243 9.81 20.06 16.62
CA LEU A 243 9.81 20.09 15.16
C LEU A 243 9.41 18.70 14.62
N PHE A 244 8.36 18.66 13.82
CA PHE A 244 7.90 17.45 13.14
C PHE A 244 8.10 17.59 11.63
N TYR A 245 8.56 16.53 11.00
CA TYR A 245 8.66 16.43 9.56
C TYR A 245 7.52 15.56 9.02
N GLN A 246 6.89 16.00 7.94
CA GLN A 246 5.81 15.25 7.28
C GLN A 246 6.25 13.84 6.89
N ASP A 247 7.47 13.72 6.41
CA ASP A 247 8.05 12.47 5.95
C ASP A 247 8.09 11.39 7.04
N GLU A 248 8.34 11.80 8.28
CA GLU A 248 8.36 10.92 9.44
C GLU A 248 6.97 10.46 9.84
N LEU A 249 5.99 11.37 9.80
CA LEU A 249 4.61 11.09 10.20
C LEU A 249 3.89 10.12 9.25
N PHE A 250 4.27 10.11 7.97
CA PHE A 250 3.58 9.33 6.94
C PHE A 250 4.44 8.21 6.36
N ASN A 251 5.69 8.01 6.83
CA ASN A 251 6.66 7.10 6.22
C ASN A 251 6.71 7.28 4.69
N ASP A 252 6.87 8.53 4.28
CA ASP A 252 6.70 8.95 2.89
C ASP A 252 7.83 8.40 2.00
N VAL A 253 7.45 7.74 0.92
CA VAL A 253 8.42 7.16 -0.01
C VAL A 253 9.33 8.20 -0.68
N PHE A 254 8.90 9.47 -0.79
CA PHE A 254 9.71 10.57 -1.32
C PHE A 254 10.76 11.08 -0.34
N SER A 255 10.69 10.67 0.92
CA SER A 255 11.63 11.11 1.96
C SER A 255 12.99 10.46 1.88
N ASN A 256 13.09 9.32 1.22
CA ASN A 256 14.32 8.53 1.21
C ASN A 256 14.67 8.01 -0.18
N GLU A 257 15.95 7.80 -0.39
CA GLU A 257 16.51 7.06 -1.51
C GLU A 257 17.35 5.88 -1.01
N GLY A 258 17.72 4.98 -1.90
CA GLY A 258 18.51 3.81 -1.57
C GLY A 258 18.02 2.55 -2.28
N PHE A 259 18.26 1.40 -1.69
CA PHE A 259 17.84 0.14 -2.27
C PHE A 259 17.27 -0.82 -1.24
N GLU A 260 16.45 -1.74 -1.75
CA GLU A 260 15.91 -2.85 -0.99
C GLU A 260 16.07 -4.14 -1.80
N THR A 261 16.38 -5.24 -1.14
CA THR A 261 16.45 -6.57 -1.73
C THR A 261 15.84 -7.60 -0.79
N GLY A 262 15.28 -8.65 -1.35
CA GLY A 262 14.72 -9.73 -0.54
C GLY A 262 14.73 -11.05 -1.29
N ILE A 263 14.72 -12.11 -0.50
CA ILE A 263 14.57 -13.48 -0.94
C ILE A 263 13.39 -14.11 -0.22
N SER A 264 12.54 -14.82 -0.94
CA SER A 264 11.40 -15.53 -0.35
C SER A 264 11.31 -16.95 -0.87
N LEU A 265 10.96 -17.85 0.02
CA LEU A 265 10.64 -19.25 -0.24
C LEU A 265 9.16 -19.49 0.02
N SER A 266 8.43 -19.96 -0.98
CA SER A 266 7.01 -20.29 -0.88
C SER A 266 6.82 -21.78 -1.09
N LYS A 267 5.96 -22.40 -0.27
CA LYS A 267 5.58 -23.80 -0.41
C LYS A 267 4.09 -24.00 -0.21
N LEU A 268 3.47 -24.71 -1.15
CA LEU A 268 2.13 -25.25 -0.99
C LEU A 268 2.26 -26.70 -0.49
N PHE A 269 1.79 -26.96 0.71
CA PHE A 269 1.76 -28.29 1.31
C PHE A 269 0.52 -29.08 0.87
N SER A 270 -0.55 -28.35 0.54
CA SER A 270 -1.77 -28.85 -0.08
C SER A 270 -2.39 -27.74 -0.94
N PRO A 271 -3.42 -28.01 -1.75
CA PRO A 271 -4.12 -26.97 -2.49
C PRO A 271 -4.73 -25.85 -1.62
N THR A 272 -4.94 -26.13 -0.33
CA THR A 272 -5.57 -25.22 0.63
C THR A 272 -4.60 -24.63 1.65
N PHE A 273 -3.38 -25.19 1.78
CA PHE A 273 -2.42 -24.77 2.82
C PHE A 273 -1.08 -24.38 2.23
N GLY A 274 -0.69 -23.11 2.43
CA GLY A 274 0.56 -22.54 1.97
C GLY A 274 1.35 -21.83 3.06
N MET A 275 2.66 -21.74 2.86
CA MET A 275 3.58 -20.99 3.71
C MET A 275 4.57 -20.22 2.83
N LYS A 276 4.90 -19.00 3.25
CA LYS A 276 5.96 -18.17 2.68
C LYS A 276 6.88 -17.70 3.80
N ALA A 277 8.20 -17.85 3.59
CA ALA A 277 9.22 -17.25 4.44
C ALA A 277 10.00 -16.24 3.61
N GLU A 278 10.37 -15.11 4.23
CA GLU A 278 11.04 -14.00 3.55
C GLU A 278 12.15 -13.40 4.40
N LEU A 279 13.25 -13.02 3.74
CA LEU A 279 14.34 -12.24 4.32
C LEU A 279 14.51 -10.99 3.47
N THR A 280 14.61 -9.82 4.11
CA THR A 280 14.78 -8.54 3.43
C THR A 280 15.95 -7.74 4.00
N TYR A 281 16.57 -6.95 3.14
CA TYR A 281 17.54 -5.95 3.53
C TYR A 281 17.26 -4.66 2.76
N ALA A 282 17.22 -3.53 3.47
CA ALA A 282 17.08 -2.22 2.86
C ALA A 282 18.13 -1.25 3.41
N LYS A 283 18.69 -0.43 2.53
CA LYS A 283 19.48 0.75 2.90
C LYS A 283 18.70 1.98 2.46
N ARG A 284 18.45 2.90 3.40
CA ARG A 284 17.68 4.12 3.16
C ARG A 284 18.49 5.33 3.60
N GLU A 285 18.54 6.34 2.77
CA GLU A 285 19.16 7.63 3.01
C GLU A 285 18.10 8.73 2.98
N TYR A 286 18.05 9.55 4.05
CA TYR A 286 17.09 10.64 4.23
C TYR A 286 17.87 11.95 4.23
N SER A 287 18.16 12.48 3.04
CA SER A 287 19.02 13.66 2.87
C SER A 287 18.44 14.94 3.42
N MET A 288 17.10 15.02 3.60
CA MET A 288 16.40 16.21 4.12
C MET A 288 16.09 16.11 5.61
N LEU A 289 16.41 14.98 6.26
CA LEU A 289 16.17 14.78 7.69
C LEU A 289 17.48 14.83 8.46
N PRO A 290 17.64 15.80 9.38
CA PRO A 290 18.83 15.86 10.25
C PRO A 290 18.86 14.69 11.22
N VAL A 291 20.04 14.34 11.66
CA VAL A 291 20.29 13.29 12.66
C VAL A 291 20.41 13.91 14.04
N PHE A 292 19.72 13.33 15.00
CA PHE A 292 19.74 13.77 16.38
C PHE A 292 20.49 12.77 17.29
N ASP A 293 21.19 13.31 18.29
CA ASP A 293 21.69 12.51 19.40
C ASP A 293 20.57 12.27 20.44
N TYR A 294 20.89 11.52 21.50
CA TYR A 294 19.93 11.20 22.57
C TYR A 294 19.44 12.45 23.36
N TYR A 295 20.13 13.57 23.22
CA TYR A 295 19.80 14.85 23.88
C TYR A 295 19.04 15.79 22.94
N GLY A 296 18.77 15.38 21.70
CA GLY A 296 18.09 16.20 20.68
C GLY A 296 18.99 17.20 19.96
N ASN A 297 20.32 17.08 20.07
CA ASN A 297 21.24 17.93 19.29
C ASN A 297 21.44 17.35 17.88
N ILE A 298 21.48 18.22 16.88
CA ILE A 298 21.80 17.82 15.51
C ILE A 298 23.28 17.46 15.43
N ILE A 299 23.59 16.22 15.03
CA ILE A 299 24.94 15.67 14.91
C ILE A 299 25.35 15.36 13.46
N ALA A 300 24.39 15.25 12.54
CA ALA A 300 24.63 15.09 11.11
C ALA A 300 23.45 15.64 10.30
N SER A 301 23.68 15.92 9.03
CA SER A 301 22.66 16.47 8.13
C SER A 301 21.82 15.40 7.43
N THR A 302 22.24 14.14 7.47
CA THR A 302 21.63 13.04 6.71
C THR A 302 21.45 11.81 7.59
N ARG A 303 20.20 11.33 7.68
CA ARG A 303 19.90 10.07 8.36
C ARG A 303 20.12 8.90 7.42
N LEU A 304 20.77 7.86 7.95
CA LEU A 304 21.07 6.61 7.26
C LEU A 304 20.50 5.43 8.05
N ASP A 305 19.61 4.68 7.43
CA ASP A 305 18.99 3.51 8.03
C ASP A 305 19.37 2.24 7.24
N ASN A 306 19.78 1.19 7.99
CA ASN A 306 19.94 -0.15 7.46
C ASN A 306 18.89 -1.05 8.12
N GLN A 307 18.01 -1.61 7.33
CA GLN A 307 16.89 -2.43 7.81
C GLN A 307 17.09 -3.89 7.43
N PHE A 308 16.86 -4.78 8.39
CA PHE A 308 16.84 -6.22 8.20
C PHE A 308 15.47 -6.74 8.59
N GLY A 309 14.82 -7.44 7.69
CA GLY A 309 13.49 -8.01 7.90
C GLY A 309 13.49 -9.52 7.80
N VAL A 310 12.67 -10.17 8.62
CA VAL A 310 12.32 -11.59 8.53
C VAL A 310 10.80 -11.68 8.58
N GLY A 311 10.21 -12.41 7.63
CA GLY A 311 8.77 -12.61 7.54
C GLY A 311 8.41 -14.09 7.45
N LEU A 312 7.29 -14.45 8.05
CA LEU A 312 6.63 -15.74 7.90
C LEU A 312 5.15 -15.51 7.69
N GLU A 313 4.61 -16.05 6.62
CA GLU A 313 3.19 -16.02 6.29
C GLU A 313 2.68 -17.46 6.16
N ILE A 314 1.53 -17.73 6.76
CA ILE A 314 0.82 -19.01 6.64
C ILE A 314 -0.62 -18.69 6.24
N GLN A 315 -1.09 -19.35 5.20
CA GLN A 315 -2.45 -19.23 4.70
C GLN A 315 -3.11 -20.60 4.64
N ASN A 316 -4.37 -20.67 5.07
CA ASN A 316 -5.19 -21.86 4.95
C ASN A 316 -6.57 -21.50 4.39
N ASP A 317 -6.90 -22.04 3.23
CA ASP A 317 -8.25 -21.99 2.67
C ASP A 317 -9.15 -22.98 3.43
N LEU A 318 -10.14 -22.46 4.11
CA LEU A 318 -11.11 -23.21 4.91
C LEU A 318 -12.44 -23.41 4.17
N SER A 319 -12.48 -23.17 2.85
CA SER A 319 -13.70 -23.27 2.02
C SER A 319 -14.34 -24.64 2.03
N THR A 320 -13.60 -25.69 2.41
CA THR A 320 -14.13 -27.04 2.63
C THR A 320 -15.07 -27.12 3.84
N TYR A 321 -14.93 -26.21 4.81
CA TYR A 321 -15.76 -26.15 6.01
C TYR A 321 -16.80 -25.05 5.91
N VAL A 322 -16.39 -23.87 5.43
CA VAL A 322 -17.24 -22.70 5.22
C VAL A 322 -16.83 -22.08 3.88
N SER A 323 -17.72 -22.15 2.90
CA SER A 323 -17.43 -21.59 1.55
C SER A 323 -16.96 -20.13 1.65
N GLY A 324 -15.87 -19.79 0.99
CA GLY A 324 -15.30 -18.45 0.93
C GLY A 324 -14.50 -18.02 2.18
N LEU A 325 -14.24 -18.93 3.15
CA LEU A 325 -13.46 -18.61 4.34
C LEU A 325 -11.99 -18.95 4.14
N ALA A 326 -11.09 -18.04 4.51
CA ALA A 326 -9.65 -18.28 4.61
C ALA A 326 -9.11 -17.78 5.96
N ALA A 327 -8.06 -18.43 6.46
CA ALA A 327 -7.35 -18.03 7.67
C ALA A 327 -5.91 -17.69 7.36
N HIS A 328 -5.41 -16.65 8.03
CA HIS A 328 -4.05 -16.12 7.84
C HIS A 328 -3.34 -16.00 9.18
N PHE A 329 -2.04 -16.30 9.16
CA PHE A 329 -1.11 -15.99 10.22
C PHE A 329 0.12 -15.33 9.62
N ASN A 330 0.55 -14.19 10.18
CA ASN A 330 1.79 -13.53 9.78
C ASN A 330 2.61 -13.21 11.02
N TRP A 331 3.92 -13.40 10.88
CA TRP A 331 4.92 -12.92 11.79
C TRP A 331 5.98 -12.15 11.05
N ASN A 332 6.29 -10.96 11.51
CA ASN A 332 7.33 -10.11 10.95
C ASN A 332 8.25 -9.61 12.05
N TYR A 333 9.53 -9.67 11.79
CA TYR A 333 10.57 -9.04 12.61
C TYR A 333 11.33 -8.03 11.76
N LEU A 334 11.51 -6.82 12.26
CA LEU A 334 12.25 -5.74 11.62
C LEU A 334 13.28 -5.20 12.59
N LEU A 335 14.55 -5.15 12.17
CA LEU A 335 15.63 -4.48 12.88
C LEU A 335 16.06 -3.26 12.05
N ASN A 336 15.98 -2.06 12.61
CA ASN A 336 16.47 -0.82 12.01
C ASN A 336 17.72 -0.34 12.74
N ILE A 337 18.83 -0.29 12.02
CA ILE A 337 20.12 0.24 12.50
C ILE A 337 20.29 1.62 11.85
N SER A 338 20.05 2.66 12.65
CA SER A 338 20.14 4.05 12.23
C SER A 338 21.34 4.76 12.85
N ASN A 339 21.86 5.79 12.16
CA ASN A 339 22.76 6.76 12.75
C ASN A 339 22.04 7.80 13.64
N ASP A 340 20.70 7.83 13.57
CA ASP A 340 19.83 8.61 14.44
C ASP A 340 19.37 7.76 15.64
N ALA A 341 19.56 8.25 16.85
CA ALA A 341 19.26 7.51 18.08
C ALA A 341 17.75 7.20 18.22
N PHE A 342 16.87 8.06 17.72
CA PHE A 342 15.42 7.88 17.81
C PHE A 342 14.89 6.83 16.84
N TYR A 343 15.62 6.52 15.76
CA TYR A 343 15.26 5.55 14.72
C TYR A 343 16.05 4.24 14.81
N LYS A 344 16.78 4.03 15.89
CA LYS A 344 17.43 2.74 16.17
C LYS A 344 16.48 1.86 16.96
N TYR A 345 15.82 0.92 16.31
CA TYR A 345 14.77 0.08 16.91
C TYR A 345 14.74 -1.33 16.33
N ASP A 346 14.04 -2.20 17.00
CA ASP A 346 13.49 -3.43 16.47
C ASP A 346 11.98 -3.46 16.71
N ASN A 347 11.27 -4.21 15.86
CA ASN A 347 9.83 -4.39 15.95
C ASN A 347 9.44 -5.83 15.63
N GLN A 348 8.52 -6.40 16.40
CA GLN A 348 7.88 -7.67 16.13
C GLN A 348 6.37 -7.47 15.96
N LEU A 349 5.86 -7.94 14.83
CA LEU A 349 4.45 -7.90 14.50
C LEU A 349 3.93 -9.31 14.29
N PHE A 350 2.97 -9.73 15.09
CA PHE A 350 2.18 -10.94 14.88
C PHE A 350 0.79 -10.56 14.41
N SER A 351 0.26 -11.27 13.43
CA SER A 351 -1.14 -11.15 13.08
C SER A 351 -1.81 -12.50 12.87
N ILE A 352 -3.07 -12.56 13.23
CA ILE A 352 -3.99 -13.64 12.87
C ILE A 352 -5.23 -13.01 12.28
N GLY A 353 -5.73 -13.57 11.19
CA GLY A 353 -6.86 -13.02 10.47
C GLY A 353 -7.75 -14.05 9.83
N LEU A 354 -8.96 -13.62 9.54
CA LEU A 354 -9.97 -14.35 8.79
C LEU A 354 -10.47 -13.47 7.66
N ASP A 355 -10.52 -14.02 6.46
CA ASP A 355 -11.13 -13.42 5.29
C ASP A 355 -12.33 -14.24 4.87
N TYR A 356 -13.44 -13.56 4.59
CA TYR A 356 -14.66 -14.22 4.16
C TYR A 356 -15.24 -13.53 2.93
N SER A 357 -15.49 -14.30 1.88
CA SER A 357 -16.13 -13.87 0.63
C SER A 357 -17.50 -14.54 0.50
N PHE A 358 -18.54 -13.71 0.26
CA PHE A 358 -19.95 -14.12 0.15
C PHE A 358 -20.33 -14.45 -1.28
#